data_b8a3d7878ac7aa47180f6091cf6a14e1
#
_entry.id   b8a3d7878ac7aa47180f6091cf6a14e1
#
_cell.length_a   1.000
_cell.length_b   1.000
_cell.length_c   1.000
_cell.angle_alpha   90.00
_cell.angle_beta   90.00
_cell.angle_gamma   90.00
#
_symmetry.space_group_name_H-M   'P 1'
#
loop_
_entity.id
_entity.type
_entity.pdbx_description
1 polymer ?
#
loop_
_entity_poly.entity_id
_entity_poly.type
_entity_poly.pdbx_seq_one_letter_code
_entity_poly.pdbx_strand_id
1 'polypeptide(L)'
;DAPITVIENPDGTVKLEFSKDENGQTIPNTDDLKADISSGINIDYNISVGEILNIKDGNGNTVNLLDEINNLSTLMNDIANGDEQTAAKAKETLLNDTKGKIDTLFDHVVNERTSLGVRVSTAEKIKELNDEDILNIQDVLSKTQDTDVVEKFIELKSAEMIYQASIQVGAKLIQPTILDYIR
;
A
#
# COMPACT_ATOMS: atom_id res chain seq x y z
N ASP A 1 5.48 -19.18 6.78
CA ASP A 1 5.44 -19.59 8.19
C ASP A 1 4.33 -18.80 8.88
N ALA A 2 3.49 -19.49 9.69
CA ALA A 2 2.41 -18.83 10.40
C ALA A 2 3.02 -17.95 11.52
N PRO A 3 2.58 -16.69 11.66
CA PRO A 3 3.13 -15.78 12.68
C PRO A 3 2.74 -16.21 14.11
N ILE A 4 1.75 -17.08 14.24
CA ILE A 4 1.24 -17.59 15.52
C ILE A 4 1.19 -19.10 15.46
N THR A 5 1.72 -19.74 16.51
CA THR A 5 1.69 -21.18 16.70
C THR A 5 0.66 -21.54 17.76
N VAL A 6 -0.16 -22.53 17.47
CA VAL A 6 -1.15 -23.07 18.40
C VAL A 6 -0.52 -24.29 19.11
N ILE A 7 -0.41 -24.23 20.43
CA ILE A 7 0.12 -25.30 21.27
C ILE A 7 -1.04 -25.86 22.09
N GLU A 8 -1.33 -27.13 21.91
CA GLU A 8 -2.32 -27.85 22.71
C GLU A 8 -1.63 -28.51 23.91
N ASN A 9 -2.03 -28.13 25.11
CA ASN A 9 -1.50 -28.69 26.33
C ASN A 9 -2.15 -30.06 26.65
N PRO A 10 -1.48 -30.91 27.44
CA PRO A 10 -2.03 -32.23 27.82
C PRO A 10 -3.33 -32.17 28.62
N ASP A 11 -3.66 -31.01 29.21
CA ASP A 11 -4.89 -30.76 29.94
C ASP A 11 -6.08 -30.31 29.05
N GLY A 12 -5.87 -30.26 27.72
CA GLY A 12 -6.86 -29.83 26.75
C GLY A 12 -6.98 -28.31 26.60
N THR A 13 -6.12 -27.53 27.27
CA THR A 13 -6.06 -26.08 27.06
C THR A 13 -5.22 -25.75 25.82
N VAL A 14 -5.59 -24.70 25.12
CA VAL A 14 -4.90 -24.21 23.93
C VAL A 14 -4.10 -22.96 24.32
N LYS A 15 -2.79 -22.99 24.01
CA LYS A 15 -1.90 -21.84 24.17
C LYS A 15 -1.52 -21.28 22.79
N LEU A 16 -1.67 -19.98 22.63
CA LEU A 16 -1.23 -19.28 21.44
C LEU A 16 0.12 -18.59 21.74
N GLU A 17 1.11 -18.84 20.91
CA GLU A 17 2.42 -18.18 21.01
C GLU A 17 2.84 -17.63 19.65
N PHE A 18 3.64 -16.56 19.66
CA PHE A 18 4.33 -16.14 18.44
C PHE A 18 5.31 -17.21 17.98
N SER A 19 5.41 -17.38 16.68
CA SER A 19 6.44 -18.23 16.09
C SER A 19 7.82 -17.73 16.47
N LYS A 20 8.73 -18.66 16.73
CA LYS A 20 10.11 -18.35 17.11
C LYS A 20 11.03 -18.66 15.94
N ASP A 21 12.10 -17.91 15.80
CA ASP A 21 13.16 -18.19 14.85
C ASP A 21 14.00 -19.41 15.30
N GLU A 22 14.99 -19.78 14.48
CA GLU A 22 15.90 -20.91 14.77
C GLU A 22 16.72 -20.68 16.06
N ASN A 23 16.82 -19.45 16.56
CA ASN A 23 17.50 -19.06 17.78
C ASN A 23 16.56 -18.98 18.99
N GLY A 24 15.27 -19.30 18.81
CA GLY A 24 14.25 -19.24 19.85
C GLY A 24 13.77 -17.82 20.17
N GLN A 25 14.13 -16.82 19.35
CA GLN A 25 13.61 -15.48 19.49
C GLN A 25 12.24 -15.38 18.82
N THR A 26 11.31 -14.71 19.48
CA THR A 26 10.00 -14.40 18.90
C THR A 26 10.21 -13.61 17.61
N ILE A 27 9.64 -14.08 16.51
CA ILE A 27 9.67 -13.34 15.24
C ILE A 27 8.64 -12.21 15.38
N PRO A 28 9.06 -10.97 15.65
CA PRO A 28 8.13 -9.86 15.64
C PRO A 28 7.82 -9.54 14.19
N ASN A 29 6.63 -9.85 13.73
CA ASN A 29 6.14 -9.31 12.47
C ASN A 29 5.69 -7.86 12.72
N THR A 30 6.67 -6.99 12.96
CA THR A 30 6.48 -5.58 13.32
C THR A 30 6.91 -4.64 12.20
N ASP A 31 7.34 -5.18 11.05
CA ASP A 31 7.84 -4.36 9.96
C ASP A 31 6.69 -3.70 9.20
N ASP A 32 6.68 -2.38 9.23
CA ASP A 32 5.80 -1.56 8.40
C ASP A 32 6.28 -1.64 6.95
N LEU A 33 5.43 -2.17 6.09
CA LEU A 33 5.67 -2.18 4.67
C LEU A 33 5.26 -0.82 4.09
N LYS A 34 6.23 -0.12 3.53
CA LYS A 34 6.04 1.22 2.95
C LYS A 34 6.00 1.15 1.44
N ALA A 35 5.04 1.82 0.84
CA ALA A 35 4.98 2.04 -0.60
C ALA A 35 5.20 3.52 -0.90
N ASP A 36 6.10 3.80 -1.82
CA ASP A 36 6.24 5.14 -2.41
C ASP A 36 5.19 5.28 -3.52
N ILE A 37 4.18 6.12 -3.27
CA ILE A 37 3.00 6.23 -4.12
C ILE A 37 3.09 7.44 -5.04
N SER A 38 3.82 8.47 -4.62
CA SER A 38 4.07 9.67 -5.40
C SER A 38 5.36 10.31 -4.90
N SER A 39 5.93 11.22 -5.68
CA SER A 39 7.20 11.89 -5.32
C SER A 39 7.14 12.46 -3.90
N GLY A 40 7.78 11.77 -2.94
CA GLY A 40 7.87 12.17 -1.54
C GLY A 40 6.69 11.75 -0.65
N ILE A 41 5.75 10.94 -1.15
CA ILE A 41 4.63 10.41 -0.35
C ILE A 41 4.79 8.91 -0.16
N ASN A 42 5.14 8.52 1.06
CA ASN A 42 5.19 7.13 1.49
C ASN A 42 3.96 6.81 2.33
N ILE A 43 3.30 5.68 2.08
CA ILE A 43 2.23 5.16 2.94
C ILE A 43 2.62 3.80 3.49
N ASP A 44 2.31 3.60 4.76
CA ASP A 44 2.31 2.28 5.38
C ASP A 44 1.01 1.57 4.96
N TYR A 45 1.12 0.47 4.20
CA TYR A 45 -0.05 -0.22 3.64
C TYR A 45 -0.43 -1.50 4.38
N ASN A 46 0.38 -1.93 5.34
CA ASN A 46 0.08 -3.06 6.21
C ASN A 46 -0.21 -2.62 7.64
N ILE A 47 -0.79 -3.52 8.42
CA ILE A 47 -0.78 -3.49 9.89
C ILE A 47 0.02 -4.71 10.33
N SER A 48 0.98 -4.51 11.19
CA SER A 48 1.77 -5.60 11.74
C SER A 48 0.94 -6.39 12.77
N VAL A 49 1.21 -7.68 12.88
CA VAL A 49 0.59 -8.51 13.93
C VAL A 49 0.95 -7.96 15.32
N GLY A 50 2.15 -7.40 15.46
CA GLY A 50 2.59 -6.77 16.71
C GLY A 50 1.73 -5.56 17.11
N GLU A 51 1.32 -4.72 16.15
CA GLU A 51 0.43 -3.59 16.41
C GLU A 51 -0.96 -4.04 16.88
N ILE A 52 -1.51 -5.10 16.29
CA ILE A 52 -2.83 -5.61 16.67
C ILE A 52 -2.80 -6.27 18.04
N LEU A 53 -1.72 -7.01 18.35
CA LEU A 53 -1.68 -7.87 19.53
C LEU A 53 -1.09 -7.20 20.77
N ASN A 54 -0.26 -6.15 20.61
CA ASN A 54 0.38 -5.44 21.72
C ASN A 54 -0.25 -4.07 21.91
N ILE A 55 -0.90 -3.88 23.04
CA ILE A 55 -1.59 -2.64 23.37
C ILE A 55 -0.92 -2.00 24.58
N LYS A 56 -0.89 -0.69 24.60
CA LYS A 56 -0.53 0.06 25.83
C LYS A 56 -1.80 0.39 26.58
N ASP A 57 -1.90 -0.08 27.83
CA ASP A 57 -2.96 0.33 28.72
C ASP A 57 -2.84 1.81 29.10
N GLY A 58 -3.88 2.35 29.76
CA GLY A 58 -3.88 3.75 30.23
C GLY A 58 -2.74 4.10 31.21
N ASN A 59 -2.00 3.11 31.72
CA ASN A 59 -0.87 3.27 32.63
C ASN A 59 0.48 3.11 31.92
N GLY A 60 0.47 2.85 30.60
CA GLY A 60 1.65 2.64 29.78
C GLY A 60 2.23 1.23 29.78
N ASN A 61 1.57 0.26 30.42
CA ASN A 61 2.00 -1.14 30.38
C ASN A 61 1.56 -1.78 29.05
N THR A 62 2.39 -2.67 28.53
CA THR A 62 2.02 -3.44 27.34
C THR A 62 1.14 -4.62 27.75
N VAL A 63 -0.07 -4.69 27.21
CA VAL A 63 -0.99 -5.81 27.31
C VAL A 63 -0.96 -6.56 25.99
N ASN A 64 -0.67 -7.86 26.05
CA ASN A 64 -0.66 -8.70 24.87
C ASN A 64 -1.98 -9.49 24.79
N LEU A 65 -2.63 -9.43 23.62
CA LEU A 65 -3.90 -10.13 23.39
C LEU A 65 -3.79 -11.64 23.60
N LEU A 66 -2.69 -12.26 23.14
CA LEU A 66 -2.49 -13.70 23.29
C LEU A 66 -2.35 -14.11 24.77
N ASP A 67 -1.61 -13.30 25.54
CA ASP A 67 -1.42 -13.55 26.95
C ASP A 67 -2.74 -13.42 27.72
N GLU A 68 -3.57 -12.44 27.35
CA GLU A 68 -4.87 -12.25 28.01
C GLU A 68 -5.88 -13.34 27.62
N ILE A 69 -5.86 -13.85 26.38
CA ILE A 69 -6.65 -15.02 25.97
C ILE A 69 -6.20 -16.27 26.74
N ASN A 70 -4.89 -16.47 26.89
CA ASN A 70 -4.37 -17.60 27.68
C ASN A 70 -4.76 -17.47 29.15
N ASN A 71 -4.69 -16.28 29.73
CA ASN A 71 -5.13 -15.99 31.09
C ASN A 71 -6.63 -16.27 31.27
N LEU A 72 -7.45 -15.82 30.31
CA LEU A 72 -8.88 -16.09 30.29
C LEU A 72 -9.16 -17.59 30.27
N SER A 73 -8.46 -18.37 29.41
CA SER A 73 -8.58 -19.81 29.34
C SER A 73 -8.26 -20.48 30.67
N THR A 74 -7.20 -20.03 31.34
CA THR A 74 -6.80 -20.54 32.66
C THR A 74 -7.86 -20.22 33.72
N LEU A 75 -8.34 -18.97 33.77
CA LEU A 75 -9.37 -18.56 34.71
C LEU A 75 -10.69 -19.34 34.52
N MET A 76 -11.08 -19.59 33.26
CA MET A 76 -12.25 -20.40 32.97
C MET A 76 -12.08 -21.85 33.40
N ASN A 77 -10.88 -22.45 33.24
CA ASN A 77 -10.58 -23.79 33.76
C ASN A 77 -10.64 -23.84 35.29
N ASP A 78 -10.07 -22.84 35.96
CA ASP A 78 -10.12 -22.72 37.43
C ASP A 78 -11.53 -22.56 37.96
N ILE A 79 -12.40 -21.85 37.24
CA ILE A 79 -13.85 -21.74 37.57
C ILE A 79 -14.56 -23.07 37.40
N ALA A 80 -14.20 -23.85 36.36
CA ALA A 80 -14.90 -25.09 36.02
C ALA A 80 -14.45 -26.28 36.87
N ASN A 81 -13.15 -26.37 37.16
CA ASN A 81 -12.52 -27.56 37.75
C ASN A 81 -11.81 -27.30 39.08
N GLY A 82 -11.68 -26.04 39.50
CA GLY A 82 -11.05 -25.66 40.78
C GLY A 82 -11.93 -25.94 41.98
N ASP A 83 -11.34 -25.91 43.17
CA ASP A 83 -12.06 -25.90 44.42
C ASP A 83 -12.88 -24.60 44.58
N GLU A 84 -13.80 -24.53 45.56
CA GLU A 84 -14.69 -23.40 45.77
C GLU A 84 -13.94 -22.08 45.99
N GLN A 85 -12.75 -22.12 46.63
CA GLN A 85 -11.94 -20.97 46.92
C GLN A 85 -11.19 -20.49 45.67
N THR A 86 -10.65 -21.39 44.86
CA THR A 86 -10.01 -21.11 43.59
C THR A 86 -10.99 -20.56 42.59
N ALA A 87 -12.17 -21.18 42.45
CA ALA A 87 -13.24 -20.72 41.56
C ALA A 87 -13.75 -19.32 41.96
N ALA A 88 -13.86 -19.02 43.24
CA ALA A 88 -14.30 -17.70 43.71
C ALA A 88 -13.26 -16.61 43.35
N LYS A 89 -11.99 -16.85 43.57
CA LYS A 89 -10.90 -15.93 43.19
C LYS A 89 -10.82 -15.72 41.68
N ALA A 90 -10.93 -16.79 40.91
CA ALA A 90 -10.90 -16.70 39.45
C ALA A 90 -12.08 -15.86 38.91
N LYS A 91 -13.29 -16.01 39.47
CA LYS A 91 -14.45 -15.18 39.15
C LYS A 91 -14.23 -13.71 39.48
N GLU A 92 -13.64 -13.41 40.64
CA GLU A 92 -13.33 -12.03 41.05
C GLU A 92 -12.30 -11.40 40.11
N THR A 93 -11.23 -12.11 39.75
CA THR A 93 -10.20 -11.62 38.80
C THR A 93 -10.81 -11.40 37.41
N LEU A 94 -11.65 -12.32 36.95
CA LEU A 94 -12.35 -12.20 35.66
C LEU A 94 -13.22 -10.94 35.59
N LEU A 95 -13.97 -10.64 36.67
CA LEU A 95 -14.86 -9.50 36.68
C LEU A 95 -14.18 -8.15 36.87
N ASN A 96 -13.11 -8.11 37.67
CA ASN A 96 -12.52 -6.85 38.11
C ASN A 96 -11.32 -6.42 37.23
N ASP A 97 -10.60 -7.37 36.64
CA ASP A 97 -9.38 -7.08 35.89
C ASP A 97 -9.48 -7.52 34.42
N THR A 98 -9.74 -8.82 34.17
CA THR A 98 -9.70 -9.40 32.83
C THR A 98 -10.74 -8.79 31.90
N LYS A 99 -11.94 -8.50 32.40
CA LYS A 99 -13.00 -7.87 31.61
C LYS A 99 -12.56 -6.50 31.09
N GLY A 100 -11.99 -5.66 31.95
CA GLY A 100 -11.53 -4.32 31.55
C GLY A 100 -10.42 -4.38 30.51
N LYS A 101 -9.51 -5.34 30.62
CA LYS A 101 -8.45 -5.56 29.64
C LYS A 101 -9.01 -6.03 28.31
N ILE A 102 -9.98 -6.96 28.32
CA ILE A 102 -10.64 -7.45 27.09
C ILE A 102 -11.39 -6.30 26.39
N ASP A 103 -12.11 -5.47 27.13
CA ASP A 103 -12.79 -4.31 26.55
C ASP A 103 -11.78 -3.36 25.86
N THR A 104 -10.66 -3.08 26.52
CA THR A 104 -9.58 -2.25 25.95
C THR A 104 -8.97 -2.89 24.69
N LEU A 105 -8.76 -4.20 24.70
CA LEU A 105 -8.25 -4.96 23.55
C LEU A 105 -9.24 -4.91 22.38
N PHE A 106 -10.52 -5.04 22.66
CA PHE A 106 -11.57 -4.96 21.63
C PHE A 106 -11.59 -3.56 20.99
N ASP A 107 -11.59 -2.51 21.80
CA ASP A 107 -11.58 -1.14 21.33
C ASP A 107 -10.33 -0.87 20.46
N HIS A 108 -9.18 -1.41 20.84
CA HIS A 108 -7.97 -1.30 20.05
C HIS A 108 -8.10 -1.96 18.68
N VAL A 109 -8.59 -3.20 18.62
CA VAL A 109 -8.82 -3.91 17.34
C VAL A 109 -9.80 -3.14 16.43
N VAL A 110 -10.84 -2.55 17.01
CA VAL A 110 -11.78 -1.69 16.28
C VAL A 110 -11.09 -0.44 15.75
N ASN A 111 -10.23 0.19 16.55
CA ASN A 111 -9.47 1.35 16.14
C ASN A 111 -8.47 1.02 15.02
N GLU A 112 -7.74 -0.10 15.13
CA GLU A 112 -6.82 -0.56 14.09
C GLU A 112 -7.56 -0.89 12.78
N ARG A 113 -8.72 -1.51 12.87
CA ARG A 113 -9.59 -1.72 11.70
C ARG A 113 -9.99 -0.39 11.03
N THR A 114 -10.30 0.62 11.85
CA THR A 114 -10.65 1.95 11.34
C THR A 114 -9.44 2.61 10.67
N SER A 115 -8.27 2.54 11.29
CA SER A 115 -6.99 3.01 10.74
C SER A 115 -6.70 2.36 9.39
N LEU A 116 -6.85 1.03 9.30
CA LEU A 116 -6.71 0.30 8.04
C LEU A 116 -7.70 0.79 6.98
N GLY A 117 -8.95 1.04 7.36
CA GLY A 117 -9.96 1.59 6.46
C GLY A 117 -9.56 2.96 5.89
N VAL A 118 -8.97 3.81 6.70
CA VAL A 118 -8.44 5.11 6.26
C VAL A 118 -7.25 4.92 5.30
N ARG A 119 -6.32 4.00 5.62
CA ARG A 119 -5.17 3.69 4.73
C ARG A 119 -5.64 3.19 3.36
N VAL A 120 -6.62 2.27 3.33
CA VAL A 120 -7.22 1.77 2.08
C VAL A 120 -7.88 2.90 1.28
N SER A 121 -8.71 3.73 1.92
CA SER A 121 -9.35 4.87 1.27
C SER A 121 -8.33 5.88 0.71
N THR A 122 -7.24 6.11 1.45
CA THR A 122 -6.15 6.98 1.00
C THR A 122 -5.46 6.40 -0.23
N ALA A 123 -5.16 5.09 -0.23
CA ALA A 123 -4.54 4.41 -1.37
C ALA A 123 -5.44 4.45 -2.62
N GLU A 124 -6.75 4.24 -2.46
CA GLU A 124 -7.72 4.36 -3.54
C GLU A 124 -7.75 5.79 -4.12
N LYS A 125 -7.73 6.80 -3.24
CA LYS A 125 -7.71 8.20 -3.68
C LYS A 125 -6.44 8.57 -4.43
N ILE A 126 -5.30 8.10 -3.98
CA ILE A 126 -4.02 8.33 -4.67
C ILE A 126 -3.99 7.62 -6.02
N LYS A 127 -4.55 6.40 -6.10
CA LYS A 127 -4.70 5.70 -7.38
C LYS A 127 -5.53 6.52 -8.36
N GLU A 128 -6.67 7.06 -7.92
CA GLU A 128 -7.52 7.93 -8.74
C GLU A 128 -6.76 9.18 -9.24
N LEU A 129 -6.00 9.84 -8.36
CA LEU A 129 -5.17 10.99 -8.73
C LEU A 129 -4.07 10.62 -9.73
N ASN A 130 -3.40 9.48 -9.54
CA ASN A 130 -2.37 9.01 -10.47
C ASN A 130 -2.97 8.68 -11.85
N ASP A 131 -4.17 8.10 -11.90
CA ASP A 131 -4.87 7.82 -13.15
C ASP A 131 -5.23 9.14 -13.88
N GLU A 132 -5.66 10.17 -13.16
CA GLU A 132 -5.91 11.51 -13.71
C GLU A 132 -4.61 12.18 -14.21
N ASP A 133 -3.53 12.09 -13.44
CA ASP A 133 -2.22 12.62 -13.84
C ASP A 133 -1.69 11.93 -15.11
N ILE A 134 -1.86 10.62 -15.25
CA ILE A 134 -1.49 9.87 -16.45
C ILE A 134 -2.25 10.42 -17.67
N LEU A 135 -3.56 10.65 -17.55
CA LEU A 135 -4.36 11.22 -18.65
C LEU A 135 -3.89 12.64 -19.01
N ASN A 136 -3.61 13.48 -18.02
CA ASN A 136 -3.09 14.83 -18.22
C ASN A 136 -1.73 14.82 -18.91
N ILE A 137 -0.82 13.93 -18.49
CA ILE A 137 0.51 13.79 -19.10
C ILE A 137 0.39 13.29 -20.53
N GLN A 138 -0.51 12.33 -20.82
CA GLN A 138 -0.77 11.85 -22.17
C GLN A 138 -1.31 12.97 -23.08
N ASP A 139 -2.23 13.81 -22.59
CA ASP A 139 -2.74 14.96 -23.36
C ASP A 139 -1.63 15.99 -23.65
N VAL A 140 -0.80 16.31 -22.67
CA VAL A 140 0.37 17.20 -22.85
C VAL A 140 1.36 16.58 -23.83
N LEU A 141 1.65 15.29 -23.72
CA LEU A 141 2.55 14.57 -24.61
C LEU A 141 2.01 14.60 -26.05
N SER A 142 0.73 14.31 -26.24
CA SER A 142 0.08 14.39 -27.56
C SER A 142 0.19 15.78 -28.16
N LYS A 143 -0.14 16.82 -27.40
CA LYS A 143 -0.03 18.22 -27.84
C LYS A 143 1.39 18.67 -28.17
N THR A 144 2.41 18.07 -27.53
CA THR A 144 3.79 18.46 -27.69
C THR A 144 4.52 17.63 -28.74
N GLN A 145 4.21 16.36 -28.85
CA GLN A 145 4.94 15.40 -29.69
C GLN A 145 4.21 15.04 -30.96
N ASP A 146 2.86 15.12 -30.99
CA ASP A 146 2.11 14.80 -32.19
C ASP A 146 2.37 15.87 -33.25
N THR A 147 2.84 15.41 -34.40
CA THR A 147 3.04 16.27 -35.56
C THR A 147 1.71 16.65 -36.15
N ASP A 148 1.44 17.95 -36.32
CA ASP A 148 0.29 18.40 -37.08
C ASP A 148 0.49 18.00 -38.57
N VAL A 149 -0.18 16.92 -38.95
CA VAL A 149 -0.10 16.33 -40.29
C VAL A 149 -0.48 17.33 -41.37
N VAL A 150 -1.44 18.22 -41.07
CA VAL A 150 -1.91 19.25 -42.00
C VAL A 150 -0.80 20.28 -42.23
N GLU A 151 -0.17 20.74 -41.18
CA GLU A 151 0.97 21.68 -41.27
C GLU A 151 2.12 21.07 -42.08
N LYS A 152 2.50 19.85 -41.77
CA LYS A 152 3.57 19.12 -42.51
C LYS A 152 3.22 18.86 -43.97
N PHE A 153 1.94 18.62 -44.26
CA PHE A 153 1.48 18.48 -45.66
C PHE A 153 1.59 19.81 -46.42
N ILE A 154 1.24 20.95 -45.78
CA ILE A 154 1.39 22.29 -46.38
C ILE A 154 2.86 22.59 -46.60
N GLU A 155 3.76 22.31 -45.64
CA GLU A 155 5.20 22.49 -45.81
C GLU A 155 5.72 21.64 -47.00
N LEU A 156 5.33 20.37 -47.11
CA LEU A 156 5.68 19.50 -48.21
C LEU A 156 5.26 20.06 -49.55
N LYS A 157 3.99 20.50 -49.67
CA LYS A 157 3.46 21.12 -50.88
C LYS A 157 4.16 22.40 -51.26
N SER A 158 4.51 23.22 -50.30
CA SER A 158 5.30 24.45 -50.49
C SER A 158 6.69 24.10 -51.05
N ALA A 159 7.37 23.12 -50.46
CA ALA A 159 8.68 22.64 -50.93
C ALA A 159 8.60 22.06 -52.37
N GLU A 160 7.57 21.30 -52.70
CA GLU A 160 7.35 20.79 -54.08
C GLU A 160 7.17 21.94 -55.08
N MET A 161 6.36 22.98 -54.73
CA MET A 161 6.19 24.16 -55.62
C MET A 161 7.49 24.92 -55.82
N ILE A 162 8.26 25.14 -54.77
CA ILE A 162 9.57 25.79 -54.84
C ILE A 162 10.52 24.99 -55.73
N TYR A 163 10.56 23.66 -55.58
CA TYR A 163 11.34 22.77 -56.42
C TYR A 163 10.96 22.87 -57.89
N GLN A 164 9.66 22.79 -58.22
CA GLN A 164 9.20 22.95 -59.61
C GLN A 164 9.49 24.31 -60.20
N ALA A 165 9.33 25.38 -59.45
CA ALA A 165 9.67 26.75 -59.84
C ALA A 165 11.19 26.86 -60.12
N SER A 166 12.02 26.28 -59.25
CA SER A 166 13.48 26.28 -59.44
C SER A 166 13.92 25.58 -60.72
N ILE A 167 13.32 24.43 -61.05
CA ILE A 167 13.57 23.72 -62.33
C ILE A 167 13.15 24.59 -63.49
N GLN A 168 11.98 25.23 -63.46
CA GLN A 168 11.50 26.07 -64.55
C GLN A 168 12.38 27.28 -64.78
N VAL A 169 12.82 27.93 -63.71
CA VAL A 169 13.80 29.08 -63.78
C VAL A 169 15.13 28.61 -64.31
N GLY A 170 15.64 27.46 -63.84
CA GLY A 170 16.90 26.88 -64.33
C GLY A 170 16.82 26.56 -65.84
N ALA A 171 15.72 25.95 -66.29
CA ALA A 171 15.52 25.65 -67.71
C ALA A 171 15.44 26.93 -68.57
N LYS A 172 14.82 28.01 -68.09
CA LYS A 172 14.80 29.32 -68.79
C LYS A 172 16.13 30.01 -68.85
N LEU A 173 17.01 29.83 -67.88
CA LEU A 173 18.36 30.39 -67.87
C LEU A 173 19.31 29.67 -68.83
N ILE A 174 19.09 28.37 -69.06
CA ILE A 174 19.94 27.56 -69.96
C ILE A 174 19.57 27.75 -71.42
N GLN A 175 18.31 27.97 -71.77
CA GLN A 175 17.84 28.11 -73.15
C GLN A 175 18.48 29.29 -73.93
N PRO A 176 18.60 30.53 -73.41
CA PRO A 176 19.21 31.63 -74.15
C PRO A 176 20.72 31.47 -74.35
N THR A 177 21.43 30.86 -73.45
CA THR A 177 22.86 30.68 -73.53
C THR A 177 23.29 29.68 -74.64
N ILE A 178 22.46 28.68 -74.94
CA ILE A 178 22.73 27.72 -76.04
C ILE A 178 22.42 28.37 -77.38
N LEU A 179 21.41 29.25 -77.50
CA LEU A 179 21.08 29.95 -78.73
C LEU A 179 22.10 31.06 -79.08
N ASP A 180 22.65 31.74 -78.04
CA ASP A 180 23.71 32.77 -78.24
C ASP A 180 25.08 32.18 -78.60
N TYR A 181 25.34 30.93 -78.27
CA TYR A 181 26.61 30.25 -78.59
C TYR A 181 26.60 29.67 -80.03
N ILE A 182 25.46 29.41 -80.66
CA ILE A 182 25.36 28.82 -82.01
C ILE A 182 25.22 29.90 -83.09
N ARG A 183 25.20 31.16 -82.78
CA ARG A 183 25.21 32.29 -83.70
C ARG A 183 26.58 32.93 -83.76
#